data_f2b036b02be1e98977423b94de55a25d
#
_entry.id   f2b036b02be1e98977423b94de55a25d
#
_cell.length_a   1.000
_cell.length_b   1.000
_cell.length_c   1.000
_cell.angle_alpha   90.00
_cell.angle_beta   90.00
_cell.angle_gamma   90.00
#
_symmetry.space_group_name_H-M   'P 1'
#
loop_
_entity.id
_entity.type
_entity.pdbx_description
1 polymer ?
#
loop_
_entity_poly.entity_id
_entity_poly.type
_entity_poly.pdbx_seq_one_letter_code
_entity_poly.pdbx_strand_id
1 'polypeptide(L)'
;HYVLINHNIRKNSLQEAKKVKNLLKKKQIHLKIISNKKKIEKNIQGEARKIRYELLSNFCLKNNIRSLITAHNLEDQVETFLIRLSRGSGLRGLSAMRPKSKINSKIDLYRPLLDTKKEFLIKISKKTFGNFIKDPSNKNLKYLRTKVRSLKKPLEKSGVEYEQIFKSIRNLSESRDSLDDFLKKEFSKIIKKKDNEILINLKKFKIHNNEIKMAIINASIKKLKKNYYDPRAKK
;
A
#
# COMPACT_ATOMS: atom_id res chain seq x y z
N HIS A 1 19.54 -3.48 5.74
CA HIS A 1 19.01 -4.84 5.91
C HIS A 1 18.09 -5.19 4.75
N TYR A 2 18.29 -6.35 4.13
CA TYR A 2 17.43 -6.92 3.10
C TYR A 2 16.67 -8.10 3.71
N VAL A 3 15.31 -8.05 3.59
CA VAL A 3 14.43 -9.05 4.23
C VAL A 3 13.42 -9.57 3.21
N LEU A 4 13.27 -10.87 3.13
CA LEU A 4 12.24 -11.55 2.35
C LEU A 4 11.30 -12.30 3.29
N ILE A 5 10.00 -12.07 3.15
CA ILE A 5 8.99 -12.83 3.90
C ILE A 5 8.53 -14.03 3.07
N ASN A 6 8.78 -15.21 3.59
CA ASN A 6 8.22 -16.45 3.05
C ASN A 6 6.90 -16.76 3.76
N HIS A 7 5.80 -16.73 3.00
CA HIS A 7 4.47 -16.97 3.55
C HIS A 7 4.12 -18.43 3.79
N ASN A 8 4.95 -19.38 3.32
CA ASN A 8 4.72 -20.83 3.42
C ASN A 8 3.37 -21.29 2.84
N ILE A 9 2.86 -20.62 1.80
CA ILE A 9 1.59 -20.95 1.16
C ILE A 9 1.74 -22.14 0.19
N ARG A 10 2.92 -22.31 -0.39
CA ARG A 10 3.25 -23.36 -1.38
C ARG A 10 4.44 -24.18 -0.91
N LYS A 11 4.44 -25.49 -1.22
CA LYS A 11 5.55 -26.39 -0.85
C LYS A 11 6.93 -25.88 -1.26
N ASN A 12 7.05 -25.25 -2.44
CA ASN A 12 8.33 -24.79 -2.98
C ASN A 12 8.70 -23.34 -2.62
N SER A 13 7.87 -22.62 -1.83
CA SER A 13 8.09 -21.20 -1.53
C SER A 13 9.41 -20.93 -0.79
N LEU A 14 9.83 -21.84 0.08
CA LEU A 14 11.11 -21.73 0.78
C LEU A 14 12.30 -21.94 -0.17
N GLN A 15 12.19 -22.87 -1.12
CA GLN A 15 13.24 -23.12 -2.12
C GLN A 15 13.40 -21.90 -3.04
N GLU A 16 12.29 -21.27 -3.46
CA GLU A 16 12.31 -20.04 -4.23
C GLU A 16 13.00 -18.90 -3.45
N ALA A 17 12.67 -18.74 -2.16
CA ALA A 17 13.30 -17.75 -1.30
C ALA A 17 14.83 -18.01 -1.15
N LYS A 18 15.26 -19.28 -1.03
CA LYS A 18 16.69 -19.67 -1.02
C LYS A 18 17.38 -19.34 -2.34
N LYS A 19 16.73 -19.55 -3.50
CA LYS A 19 17.27 -19.16 -4.81
C LYS A 19 17.52 -17.66 -4.88
N VAL A 20 16.56 -16.83 -4.41
CA VAL A 20 16.76 -15.36 -4.31
C VAL A 20 17.95 -15.04 -3.42
N LYS A 21 18.03 -15.66 -2.23
CA LYS A 21 19.15 -15.45 -1.30
C LYS A 21 20.50 -15.76 -1.93
N ASN A 22 20.61 -16.88 -2.66
CA ASN A 22 21.86 -17.29 -3.32
C ASN A 22 22.21 -16.32 -4.47
N LEU A 23 21.23 -15.82 -5.23
CA LEU A 23 21.44 -14.83 -6.29
C LEU A 23 22.02 -13.53 -5.71
N LEU A 24 21.46 -13.04 -4.61
CA LEU A 24 21.89 -11.81 -3.93
C LEU A 24 23.26 -12.00 -3.28
N LYS A 25 23.56 -13.19 -2.71
CA LYS A 25 24.85 -13.52 -2.10
C LYS A 25 26.01 -13.38 -3.09
N LYS A 26 25.81 -13.73 -4.38
CA LYS A 26 26.81 -13.53 -5.44
C LYS A 26 27.23 -12.07 -5.65
N LYS A 27 26.42 -11.13 -5.18
CA LYS A 27 26.68 -9.66 -5.20
C LYS A 27 26.94 -9.11 -3.80
N GLN A 28 27.34 -9.97 -2.85
CA GLN A 28 27.64 -9.61 -1.45
C GLN A 28 26.45 -8.97 -0.69
N ILE A 29 25.21 -9.21 -1.17
CA ILE A 29 24.00 -8.72 -0.53
C ILE A 29 23.45 -9.79 0.41
N HIS A 30 23.45 -9.49 1.70
CA HIS A 30 22.96 -10.42 2.74
C HIS A 30 21.43 -10.33 2.89
N LEU A 31 20.71 -11.35 2.38
CA LEU A 31 19.25 -11.45 2.51
C LEU A 31 18.88 -12.31 3.71
N LYS A 32 18.05 -11.77 4.59
CA LYS A 32 17.40 -12.51 5.67
C LYS A 32 16.03 -13.02 5.21
N ILE A 33 15.77 -14.32 5.35
CA ILE A 33 14.47 -14.93 5.08
C ILE A 33 13.74 -15.08 6.42
N ILE A 34 12.53 -14.55 6.51
CA ILE A 34 11.63 -14.72 7.66
C ILE A 34 10.42 -15.51 7.19
N SER A 35 10.22 -16.71 7.73
CA SER A 35 9.12 -17.59 7.35
C SER A 35 7.91 -17.38 8.27
N ASN A 36 6.73 -17.28 7.69
CA ASN A 36 5.48 -17.31 8.42
C ASN A 36 5.22 -18.70 8.99
N LYS A 37 4.84 -18.75 10.27
CA LYS A 37 4.48 -20.00 10.98
C LYS A 37 2.95 -20.21 11.06
N LYS A 38 2.14 -19.19 10.76
CA LYS A 38 0.68 -19.24 10.83
C LYS A 38 0.11 -19.82 9.53
N LYS A 39 -0.84 -20.73 9.63
CA LYS A 39 -1.58 -21.22 8.46
C LYS A 39 -2.50 -20.13 7.91
N ILE A 40 -2.55 -19.96 6.58
CA ILE A 40 -3.42 -18.99 5.90
C ILE A 40 -4.45 -19.79 5.09
N GLU A 41 -5.70 -19.76 5.53
CA GLU A 41 -6.77 -20.55 4.93
C GLU A 41 -7.78 -19.70 4.13
N LYS A 42 -8.11 -18.52 4.63
CA LYS A 42 -9.11 -17.62 4.04
C LYS A 42 -8.47 -16.30 3.65
N ASN A 43 -9.02 -15.62 2.64
CA ASN A 43 -8.55 -14.33 2.16
C ASN A 43 -7.02 -14.25 2.01
N ILE A 44 -6.44 -15.24 1.31
CA ILE A 44 -5.00 -15.52 1.24
C ILE A 44 -4.18 -14.25 0.98
N GLN A 45 -4.58 -13.40 0.00
CA GLN A 45 -3.84 -12.17 -0.32
C GLN A 45 -3.90 -11.13 0.80
N GLY A 46 -5.06 -10.95 1.43
CA GLY A 46 -5.25 -10.00 2.52
C GLY A 46 -4.46 -10.42 3.76
N GLU A 47 -4.58 -11.67 4.17
CA GLU A 47 -3.88 -12.21 5.33
C GLU A 47 -2.37 -12.29 5.10
N ALA A 48 -1.90 -12.73 3.93
CA ALA A 48 -0.48 -12.71 3.58
C ALA A 48 0.10 -11.28 3.64
N ARG A 49 -0.66 -10.28 3.17
CA ARG A 49 -0.24 -8.87 3.28
C ARG A 49 -0.15 -8.43 4.74
N LYS A 50 -1.14 -8.73 5.57
CA LYS A 50 -1.16 -8.40 7.00
C LYS A 50 0.03 -9.01 7.73
N ILE A 51 0.24 -10.32 7.56
CA ILE A 51 1.36 -11.07 8.14
C ILE A 51 2.71 -10.50 7.68
N ARG A 52 2.84 -10.14 6.41
CA ARG A 52 4.05 -9.52 5.87
C ARG A 52 4.42 -8.27 6.66
N TYR A 53 3.49 -7.35 6.81
CA TYR A 53 3.75 -6.10 7.53
C TYR A 53 3.95 -6.30 9.02
N GLU A 54 3.27 -7.28 9.63
CA GLU A 54 3.49 -7.68 11.03
C GLU A 54 4.94 -8.17 11.23
N LEU A 55 5.39 -9.14 10.42
CA LEU A 55 6.74 -9.71 10.51
C LEU A 55 7.83 -8.68 10.20
N LEU A 56 7.63 -7.84 9.18
CA LEU A 56 8.58 -6.77 8.87
C LEU A 56 8.62 -5.70 9.96
N SER A 57 7.47 -5.33 10.54
CA SER A 57 7.40 -4.38 11.65
C SER A 57 8.13 -4.91 12.89
N ASN A 58 7.90 -6.17 13.26
CA ASN A 58 8.58 -6.81 14.37
C ASN A 58 10.11 -6.89 14.15
N PHE A 59 10.52 -7.20 12.92
CA PHE A 59 11.94 -7.18 12.54
C PHE A 59 12.54 -5.78 12.68
N CYS A 60 11.86 -4.76 12.17
CA CYS A 60 12.31 -3.37 12.26
C CYS A 60 12.44 -2.92 13.72
N LEU A 61 11.44 -3.19 14.57
CA LEU A 61 11.46 -2.82 15.98
C LEU A 61 12.60 -3.50 16.73
N LYS A 62 12.80 -4.82 16.49
CA LYS A 62 13.87 -5.59 17.12
C LYS A 62 15.28 -5.10 16.75
N ASN A 63 15.44 -4.48 15.60
CA ASN A 63 16.74 -3.99 15.11
C ASN A 63 16.84 -2.46 15.10
N ASN A 64 15.96 -1.74 15.81
CA ASN A 64 15.90 -0.28 15.89
C ASN A 64 15.81 0.43 14.52
N ILE A 65 15.14 -0.21 13.54
CA ILE A 65 14.96 0.33 12.19
C ILE A 65 13.68 1.15 12.15
N ARG A 66 13.76 2.41 11.75
CA ARG A 66 12.61 3.34 11.66
C ARG A 66 12.03 3.48 10.26
N SER A 67 12.71 2.94 9.24
CA SER A 67 12.31 3.08 7.85
C SER A 67 12.24 1.72 7.15
N LEU A 68 11.10 1.41 6.52
CA LEU A 68 10.91 0.25 5.68
C LEU A 68 10.73 0.70 4.24
N ILE A 69 11.46 0.11 3.31
CA ILE A 69 11.36 0.39 1.88
C ILE A 69 10.72 -0.82 1.18
N THR A 70 9.78 -0.56 0.27
CA THR A 70 9.16 -1.59 -0.57
C THR A 70 9.19 -1.20 -2.03
N ALA A 71 9.42 -2.17 -2.93
CA ALA A 71 9.57 -1.97 -4.37
C ALA A 71 8.24 -2.01 -5.12
N HIS A 72 7.20 -1.32 -4.60
CA HIS A 72 5.98 -1.11 -5.39
C HIS A 72 6.28 -0.18 -6.57
N ASN A 73 5.74 -0.50 -7.74
CA ASN A 73 6.02 0.17 -9.00
C ASN A 73 4.76 0.79 -9.63
N LEU A 74 4.89 1.37 -10.84
CA LEU A 74 3.81 2.01 -11.59
C LEU A 74 2.63 1.05 -11.81
N GLU A 75 2.89 -0.18 -12.25
CA GLU A 75 1.84 -1.17 -12.47
C GLU A 75 1.10 -1.52 -11.17
N ASP A 76 1.80 -1.56 -10.04
CA ASP A 76 1.16 -1.78 -8.72
C ASP A 76 0.22 -0.62 -8.33
N GLN A 77 0.54 0.62 -8.75
CA GLN A 77 -0.33 1.78 -8.56
C GLN A 77 -1.62 1.64 -9.38
N VAL A 78 -1.48 1.34 -10.67
CA VAL A 78 -2.62 1.16 -11.59
C VAL A 78 -3.49 -0.02 -11.15
N GLU A 79 -2.88 -1.16 -10.80
CA GLU A 79 -3.61 -2.31 -10.26
C GLU A 79 -4.41 -1.92 -9.00
N THR A 80 -3.79 -1.14 -8.10
CA THR A 80 -4.45 -0.67 -6.87
C THR A 80 -5.60 0.28 -7.17
N PHE A 81 -5.42 1.20 -8.13
CA PHE A 81 -6.46 2.10 -8.60
C PHE A 81 -7.66 1.34 -9.15
N LEU A 82 -7.44 0.42 -10.10
CA LEU A 82 -8.50 -0.37 -10.73
C LEU A 82 -9.28 -1.22 -9.71
N ILE A 83 -8.59 -1.85 -8.75
CA ILE A 83 -9.23 -2.59 -7.66
C ILE A 83 -10.09 -1.68 -6.78
N ARG A 84 -9.68 -0.46 -6.54
CA ARG A 84 -10.43 0.48 -5.71
C ARG A 84 -11.57 1.13 -6.49
N LEU A 85 -11.37 1.39 -7.77
CA LEU A 85 -12.41 1.86 -8.69
C LEU A 85 -13.57 0.85 -8.75
N SER A 86 -13.27 -0.44 -8.94
CA SER A 86 -14.29 -1.50 -8.97
C SER A 86 -15.08 -1.65 -7.66
N ARG A 87 -14.61 -1.00 -6.58
CA ARG A 87 -15.29 -0.98 -5.25
C ARG A 87 -16.01 0.33 -4.97
N GLY A 88 -16.11 1.23 -5.93
CA GLY A 88 -16.73 2.55 -5.75
C GLY A 88 -15.96 3.47 -4.79
N SER A 89 -14.63 3.38 -4.75
CA SER A 89 -13.84 4.24 -3.85
C SER A 89 -13.84 5.68 -4.31
N GLY A 90 -13.97 6.65 -3.38
CA GLY A 90 -13.80 8.07 -3.64
C GLY A 90 -12.32 8.50 -3.72
N LEU A 91 -12.08 9.83 -3.70
CA LEU A 91 -10.78 10.48 -3.88
C LEU A 91 -9.63 9.82 -3.09
N ARG A 92 -9.82 9.58 -1.78
CA ARG A 92 -8.81 8.96 -0.90
C ARG A 92 -8.43 7.54 -1.33
N GLY A 93 -9.39 6.81 -1.88
CA GLY A 93 -9.15 5.48 -2.41
C GLY A 93 -8.47 5.53 -3.78
N LEU A 94 -9.01 6.28 -4.72
CA LEU A 94 -8.55 6.35 -6.10
C LEU A 94 -7.15 6.97 -6.23
N SER A 95 -6.72 7.83 -5.31
CA SER A 95 -5.34 8.33 -5.26
C SER A 95 -4.28 7.24 -4.93
N ALA A 96 -4.66 5.97 -4.89
CA ALA A 96 -3.84 4.76 -4.75
C ALA A 96 -2.84 4.79 -3.58
N MET A 97 -1.57 4.43 -3.78
CA MET A 97 -0.58 4.36 -2.68
C MET A 97 0.21 5.67 -2.58
N ARG A 98 0.50 6.09 -1.34
CA ARG A 98 1.40 7.22 -1.08
C ARG A 98 2.88 6.79 -1.16
N PRO A 99 3.80 7.66 -1.65
CA PRO A 99 5.23 7.40 -1.60
C PRO A 99 5.73 7.16 -0.17
N LYS A 100 5.20 7.94 0.78
CA LYS A 100 5.46 7.79 2.21
C LYS A 100 4.17 7.51 2.97
N SER A 101 4.19 6.56 3.89
CA SER A 101 3.09 6.28 4.83
C SER A 101 3.66 5.67 6.10
N LYS A 102 2.85 5.57 7.16
CA LYS A 102 3.26 4.89 8.40
C LYS A 102 2.75 3.45 8.44
N ILE A 103 3.55 2.53 8.94
CA ILE A 103 3.09 1.19 9.33
C ILE A 103 2.50 1.26 10.75
N ASN A 104 3.23 1.95 11.64
CA ASN A 104 2.82 2.25 13.02
C ASN A 104 3.45 3.59 13.45
N SER A 105 3.35 3.95 14.74
CA SER A 105 3.91 5.19 15.27
C SER A 105 5.45 5.31 15.17
N LYS A 106 6.16 4.18 15.04
CA LYS A 106 7.63 4.11 15.07
C LYS A 106 8.28 3.82 13.71
N ILE A 107 7.52 3.34 12.71
CA ILE A 107 8.06 2.87 11.43
C ILE A 107 7.39 3.57 10.26
N ASP A 108 8.17 4.30 9.47
CA ASP A 108 7.77 4.86 8.20
C ASP A 108 7.95 3.84 7.07
N LEU A 109 7.00 3.80 6.13
CA LEU A 109 7.02 2.96 4.94
C LEU A 109 7.24 3.83 3.70
N TYR A 110 8.31 3.58 2.97
CA TYR A 110 8.68 4.28 1.75
C TYR A 110 8.47 3.40 0.52
N ARG A 111 8.03 3.99 -0.58
CA ARG A 111 7.82 3.37 -1.89
C ARG A 111 8.46 4.23 -2.99
N PRO A 112 9.78 4.20 -3.13
CA PRO A 112 10.50 5.11 -4.03
C PRO A 112 10.32 4.80 -5.52
N LEU A 113 9.73 3.66 -5.88
CA LEU A 113 9.63 3.19 -7.26
C LEU A 113 8.21 3.27 -7.84
N LEU A 114 7.30 4.05 -7.20
CA LEU A 114 5.89 4.10 -7.61
C LEU A 114 5.65 4.65 -9.02
N ASP A 115 6.57 5.45 -9.54
CA ASP A 115 6.56 6.02 -10.89
C ASP A 115 7.41 5.23 -11.90
N THR A 116 8.08 4.17 -11.43
CA THR A 116 9.00 3.38 -12.26
C THR A 116 8.27 2.22 -12.92
N LYS A 117 8.41 2.09 -14.25
CA LYS A 117 7.85 0.97 -15.03
C LYS A 117 8.50 -0.35 -14.62
N LYS A 118 7.70 -1.39 -14.49
CA LYS A 118 8.16 -2.74 -14.16
C LYS A 118 9.18 -3.29 -15.15
N GLU A 119 9.01 -2.98 -16.44
CA GLU A 119 9.95 -3.42 -17.48
C GLU A 119 11.36 -2.88 -17.25
N PHE A 120 11.48 -1.62 -16.82
CA PHE A 120 12.77 -1.03 -16.48
C PHE A 120 13.42 -1.75 -15.30
N LEU A 121 12.65 -2.07 -14.25
CA LEU A 121 13.14 -2.84 -13.10
C LEU A 121 13.59 -4.25 -13.50
N ILE A 122 12.89 -4.90 -14.45
CA ILE A 122 13.30 -6.21 -15.00
C ILE A 122 14.61 -6.07 -15.78
N LYS A 123 14.79 -5.03 -16.59
CA LYS A 123 16.04 -4.78 -17.33
C LYS A 123 17.21 -4.60 -16.37
N ILE A 124 17.05 -3.79 -15.32
CA ILE A 124 18.07 -3.61 -14.28
C ILE A 124 18.38 -4.94 -13.60
N SER A 125 17.35 -5.70 -13.19
CA SER A 125 17.55 -6.99 -12.52
C SER A 125 18.34 -7.98 -13.39
N LYS A 126 18.03 -8.07 -14.68
CA LYS A 126 18.76 -8.90 -15.64
C LYS A 126 20.22 -8.44 -15.80
N LYS A 127 20.45 -7.12 -15.96
CA LYS A 127 21.79 -6.55 -16.09
C LYS A 127 22.65 -6.81 -14.85
N THR A 128 22.06 -6.67 -13.64
CA THR A 128 22.80 -6.77 -12.38
C THR A 128 23.02 -8.20 -11.92
N PHE A 129 22.00 -9.06 -12.08
CA PHE A 129 21.98 -10.41 -11.50
C PHE A 129 21.96 -11.54 -12.56
N GLY A 130 21.97 -11.20 -13.85
CA GLY A 130 21.86 -12.16 -14.96
C GLY A 130 20.43 -12.70 -15.18
N ASN A 131 19.60 -12.71 -14.15
CA ASN A 131 18.24 -13.24 -14.22
C ASN A 131 17.34 -12.60 -13.15
N PHE A 132 16.02 -12.90 -13.21
CA PHE A 132 15.07 -12.60 -12.15
C PHE A 132 14.14 -13.80 -11.92
N ILE A 133 13.70 -13.99 -10.69
CA ILE A 133 12.86 -15.13 -10.33
C ILE A 133 11.39 -14.75 -10.52
N LYS A 134 10.70 -15.49 -11.40
CA LYS A 134 9.26 -15.33 -11.62
C LYS A 134 8.48 -16.06 -10.53
N ASP A 135 7.60 -15.38 -9.82
CA ASP A 135 6.67 -15.99 -8.87
C ASP A 135 5.51 -16.64 -9.63
N PRO A 136 5.32 -17.97 -9.56
CA PRO A 136 4.22 -18.66 -10.24
C PRO A 136 2.82 -18.20 -9.82
N SER A 137 2.66 -17.69 -8.59
CA SER A 137 1.37 -17.17 -8.10
C SER A 137 0.85 -15.97 -8.91
N ASN A 138 1.74 -15.27 -9.63
CA ASN A 138 1.36 -14.18 -10.54
C ASN A 138 0.49 -14.62 -11.74
N LYS A 139 0.37 -15.91 -12.00
CA LYS A 139 -0.48 -16.49 -13.06
C LYS A 139 -1.83 -16.98 -12.54
N ASN A 140 -2.05 -17.02 -11.24
CA ASN A 140 -3.26 -17.60 -10.65
C ASN A 140 -4.43 -16.61 -10.72
N LEU A 141 -5.33 -16.81 -11.69
CA LEU A 141 -6.54 -15.99 -11.92
C LEU A 141 -7.61 -16.07 -10.80
N LYS A 142 -7.46 -16.95 -9.79
CA LYS A 142 -8.32 -16.93 -8.60
C LYS A 142 -8.18 -15.61 -7.81
N TYR A 143 -7.06 -14.92 -7.95
CA TYR A 143 -6.80 -13.67 -7.24
C TYR A 143 -7.22 -12.45 -8.03
N LEU A 144 -7.98 -11.55 -7.38
CA LEU A 144 -8.46 -10.31 -7.99
C LEU A 144 -7.32 -9.47 -8.60
N ARG A 145 -6.18 -9.38 -7.91
CA ARG A 145 -5.03 -8.63 -8.41
C ARG A 145 -4.45 -9.23 -9.70
N THR A 146 -4.46 -10.55 -9.83
CA THR A 146 -4.03 -11.24 -11.06
C THR A 146 -5.02 -11.01 -12.19
N LYS A 147 -6.34 -11.04 -11.90
CA LYS A 147 -7.38 -10.68 -12.88
C LYS A 147 -7.22 -9.25 -13.38
N VAL A 148 -7.00 -8.28 -12.47
CA VAL A 148 -6.77 -6.87 -12.85
C VAL A 148 -5.50 -6.73 -13.69
N ARG A 149 -4.43 -7.44 -13.35
CA ARG A 149 -3.19 -7.45 -14.15
C ARG A 149 -3.38 -7.98 -15.55
N SER A 150 -4.25 -8.99 -15.76
CA SER A 150 -4.54 -9.50 -17.11
C SER A 150 -5.30 -8.50 -17.98
N LEU A 151 -5.93 -7.46 -17.39
CA LEU A 151 -6.60 -6.40 -18.14
C LEU A 151 -5.61 -5.43 -18.82
N LYS A 152 -4.30 -5.44 -18.48
CA LYS A 152 -3.32 -4.50 -19.06
C LYS A 152 -3.39 -4.49 -20.59
N LYS A 153 -3.20 -5.64 -21.24
CA LYS A 153 -3.23 -5.74 -22.69
C LYS A 153 -4.58 -5.37 -23.33
N PRO A 154 -5.74 -5.85 -22.82
CA PRO A 154 -7.05 -5.38 -23.32
C PRO A 154 -7.24 -3.87 -23.22
N LEU A 155 -6.86 -3.25 -22.11
CA LEU A 155 -6.96 -1.78 -21.93
C LEU A 155 -6.05 -1.04 -22.92
N GLU A 156 -4.79 -1.44 -23.05
CA GLU A 156 -3.86 -0.84 -24.00
C GLU A 156 -4.35 -0.96 -25.45
N LYS A 157 -4.94 -2.11 -25.82
CA LYS A 157 -5.57 -2.30 -27.15
C LYS A 157 -6.79 -1.39 -27.41
N SER A 158 -7.50 -1.01 -26.33
CA SER A 158 -8.62 -0.06 -26.43
C SER A 158 -8.20 1.41 -26.32
N GLY A 159 -6.89 1.71 -26.29
CA GLY A 159 -6.36 3.06 -26.15
C GLY A 159 -6.22 3.56 -24.72
N VAL A 160 -6.52 2.71 -23.71
CA VAL A 160 -6.39 3.07 -22.29
C VAL A 160 -5.04 2.63 -21.75
N GLU A 161 -4.06 3.51 -21.84
CA GLU A 161 -2.69 3.21 -21.41
C GLU A 161 -2.49 3.34 -19.91
N TYR A 162 -1.65 2.47 -19.34
CA TYR A 162 -1.31 2.49 -17.92
C TYR A 162 -0.65 3.80 -17.49
N GLU A 163 0.11 4.46 -18.35
CA GLU A 163 0.72 5.75 -18.08
C GLU A 163 -0.31 6.86 -17.93
N GLN A 164 -1.38 6.84 -18.73
CA GLN A 164 -2.47 7.83 -18.63
C GLN A 164 -3.27 7.61 -17.33
N ILE A 165 -3.55 6.35 -16.98
CA ILE A 165 -4.16 6.03 -15.68
C ILE A 165 -3.26 6.50 -14.53
N PHE A 166 -1.94 6.31 -14.63
CA PHE A 166 -1.00 6.75 -13.60
C PHE A 166 -0.95 8.29 -13.47
N LYS A 167 -1.01 9.04 -14.59
CA LYS A 167 -1.14 10.51 -14.54
C LYS A 167 -2.42 10.93 -13.80
N SER A 168 -3.54 10.27 -14.06
CA SER A 168 -4.80 10.52 -13.34
C SER A 168 -4.67 10.22 -11.83
N ILE A 169 -3.98 9.14 -11.46
CA ILE A 169 -3.67 8.82 -10.05
C ILE A 169 -2.86 9.94 -9.40
N ARG A 170 -1.86 10.51 -10.09
CA ARG A 170 -1.06 11.64 -9.59
C ARG A 170 -1.92 12.87 -9.33
N ASN A 171 -2.76 13.26 -10.30
CA ASN A 171 -3.67 14.40 -10.14
C ASN A 171 -4.62 14.21 -8.95
N LEU A 172 -5.19 13.00 -8.82
CA LEU A 172 -6.01 12.66 -7.65
C LEU A 172 -5.22 12.67 -6.33
N SER A 173 -3.94 12.30 -6.37
CA SER A 173 -3.07 12.35 -5.19
C SER A 173 -2.78 13.79 -4.75
N GLU A 174 -2.53 14.69 -5.69
CA GLU A 174 -2.32 16.13 -5.43
C GLU A 174 -3.59 16.77 -4.87
N SER A 175 -4.75 16.48 -5.47
CA SER A 175 -6.05 16.94 -4.96
C SER A 175 -6.33 16.45 -3.54
N ARG A 176 -6.05 15.16 -3.26
CA ARG A 176 -6.16 14.59 -1.92
C ARG A 176 -5.25 15.30 -0.92
N ASP A 177 -4.00 15.57 -1.30
CA ASP A 177 -3.02 16.18 -0.40
C ASP A 177 -3.41 17.64 -0.09
N SER A 178 -3.92 18.39 -1.08
CA SER A 178 -4.50 19.73 -0.89
C SER A 178 -5.72 19.70 0.06
N LEU A 179 -6.61 18.71 -0.12
CA LEU A 179 -7.76 18.52 0.79
C LEU A 179 -7.30 18.13 2.20
N ASP A 180 -6.30 17.26 2.33
CA ASP A 180 -5.76 16.88 3.64
C ASP A 180 -5.14 18.08 4.38
N ASP A 181 -4.47 18.98 3.68
CA ASP A 181 -3.89 20.18 4.27
C ASP A 181 -4.97 21.21 4.66
N PHE A 182 -6.00 21.37 3.84
CA PHE A 182 -7.18 22.14 4.20
C PHE A 182 -7.84 21.59 5.47
N LEU A 183 -8.11 20.27 5.50
CA LEU A 183 -8.72 19.61 6.65
C LEU A 183 -7.90 19.72 7.93
N LYS A 184 -6.56 19.70 7.85
CA LYS A 184 -5.69 19.92 9.04
C LYS A 184 -5.88 21.33 9.61
N LYS A 185 -5.94 22.34 8.74
CA LYS A 185 -6.17 23.74 9.15
C LYS A 185 -7.55 23.93 9.78
N GLU A 186 -8.59 23.43 9.12
CA GLU A 186 -9.96 23.53 9.63
C GLU A 186 -10.19 22.71 10.89
N PHE A 187 -9.59 21.51 10.98
CA PHE A 187 -9.69 20.66 12.17
C PHE A 187 -9.23 21.39 13.42
N SER A 188 -8.12 22.11 13.37
CA SER A 188 -7.60 22.85 14.53
C SER A 188 -8.50 24.00 14.98
N LYS A 189 -9.30 24.58 14.07
CA LYS A 189 -10.25 25.67 14.36
C LYS A 189 -11.57 25.16 14.93
N ILE A 190 -11.97 23.94 14.56
CA ILE A 190 -13.29 23.36 14.87
C ILE A 190 -13.24 22.46 16.09
N ILE A 191 -12.11 21.80 16.32
CA ILE A 191 -11.95 20.71 17.28
C ILE A 191 -11.05 21.14 18.43
N LYS A 192 -11.52 20.97 19.66
CA LYS A 192 -10.70 21.01 20.89
C LYS A 192 -10.67 19.62 21.51
N LYS A 193 -9.46 19.09 21.79
CA LYS A 193 -9.30 17.86 22.55
C LYS A 193 -9.22 18.21 24.04
N LYS A 194 -10.05 17.57 24.86
CA LYS A 194 -10.02 17.66 26.32
C LYS A 194 -10.00 16.24 26.87
N ASP A 195 -8.88 15.82 27.44
CA ASP A 195 -8.66 14.47 27.98
C ASP A 195 -9.09 13.35 26.99
N ASN A 196 -10.12 12.60 27.32
CA ASN A 196 -10.70 11.53 26.50
C ASN A 196 -11.88 11.98 25.63
N GLU A 197 -12.13 13.28 25.55
CA GLU A 197 -13.23 13.86 24.79
C GLU A 197 -12.75 14.72 23.64
N ILE A 198 -13.61 14.90 22.65
CA ILE A 198 -13.44 15.83 21.55
C ILE A 198 -14.64 16.76 21.49
N LEU A 199 -14.40 18.05 21.69
CA LEU A 199 -15.39 19.09 21.59
C LEU A 199 -15.41 19.66 20.16
N ILE A 200 -16.59 19.72 19.55
CA ILE A 200 -16.79 20.23 18.19
C ILE A 200 -17.51 21.59 18.27
N ASN A 201 -16.91 22.64 17.72
CA ASN A 201 -17.58 23.91 17.54
C ASN A 201 -18.64 23.81 16.45
N LEU A 202 -19.91 23.68 16.81
CA LEU A 202 -21.03 23.46 15.90
C LEU A 202 -21.23 24.61 14.90
N LYS A 203 -20.99 25.86 15.30
CA LYS A 203 -21.13 27.02 14.39
C LYS A 203 -20.14 26.88 13.22
N LYS A 204 -18.87 26.61 13.52
CA LYS A 204 -17.83 26.41 12.50
C LYS A 204 -17.97 25.09 11.73
N PHE A 205 -18.52 24.06 12.35
CA PHE A 205 -18.74 22.76 11.72
C PHE A 205 -19.87 22.81 10.68
N LYS A 206 -20.99 23.49 10.99
CA LYS A 206 -22.19 23.52 10.14
C LYS A 206 -21.98 24.16 8.77
N ILE A 207 -21.03 25.10 8.63
CA ILE A 207 -20.77 25.82 7.37
C ILE A 207 -20.12 24.96 6.29
N HIS A 208 -19.54 23.81 6.65
CA HIS A 208 -18.88 22.92 5.71
C HIS A 208 -19.85 21.97 5.00
N ASN A 209 -19.48 21.51 3.81
CA ASN A 209 -20.19 20.45 3.10
C ASN A 209 -20.06 19.08 3.81
N ASN A 210 -20.89 18.12 3.37
CA ASN A 210 -20.95 16.81 4.02
C ASN A 210 -19.63 16.03 3.96
N GLU A 211 -18.83 16.16 2.90
CA GLU A 211 -17.55 15.47 2.79
C GLU A 211 -16.55 15.96 3.85
N ILE A 212 -16.45 17.28 4.04
CA ILE A 212 -15.60 17.89 5.06
C ILE A 212 -16.11 17.55 6.46
N LYS A 213 -17.41 17.61 6.70
CA LYS A 213 -18.03 17.20 7.97
C LYS A 213 -17.67 15.75 8.32
N MET A 214 -17.85 14.83 7.38
CA MET A 214 -17.51 13.42 7.58
C MET A 214 -16.01 13.23 7.80
N ALA A 215 -15.15 13.94 7.07
CA ALA A 215 -13.70 13.87 7.27
C ALA A 215 -13.29 14.35 8.67
N ILE A 216 -13.91 15.44 9.19
CA ILE A 216 -13.67 15.95 10.54
C ILE A 216 -14.12 14.92 11.60
N ILE A 217 -15.32 14.35 11.45
CA ILE A 217 -15.83 13.31 12.37
C ILE A 217 -14.90 12.09 12.38
N ASN A 218 -14.54 11.57 11.20
CA ASN A 218 -13.66 10.42 11.08
C ASN A 218 -12.27 10.69 11.69
N ALA A 219 -11.71 11.88 11.48
CA ALA A 219 -10.44 12.27 12.08
C ALA A 219 -10.55 12.39 13.61
N SER A 220 -11.68 12.85 14.12
CA SER A 220 -11.98 12.96 15.56
C SER A 220 -12.04 11.57 16.20
N ILE A 221 -12.78 10.64 15.59
CA ILE A 221 -12.88 9.26 16.08
C ILE A 221 -11.51 8.57 16.06
N LYS A 222 -10.71 8.78 15.01
CA LYS A 222 -9.33 8.24 14.93
C LYS A 222 -8.41 8.75 16.04
N LYS A 223 -8.60 9.98 16.48
CA LYS A 223 -7.82 10.52 17.61
C LYS A 223 -8.20 9.88 18.94
N LEU A 224 -9.46 9.48 19.11
CA LEU A 224 -9.96 8.79 20.30
C LEU A 224 -9.67 7.28 20.27
N LYS A 225 -9.84 6.67 19.11
CA LYS A 225 -9.78 5.21 18.92
C LYS A 225 -8.67 4.83 17.94
N LYS A 226 -7.56 4.25 18.44
CA LYS A 226 -6.40 3.87 17.62
C LYS A 226 -6.69 2.92 16.46
N ASN A 227 -7.73 2.09 16.55
CA ASN A 227 -8.09 1.04 15.57
C ASN A 227 -9.37 1.38 14.78
N TYR A 228 -9.68 2.67 14.60
CA TYR A 228 -10.84 3.07 13.82
C TYR A 228 -10.55 3.03 12.31
N TYR A 229 -11.43 2.37 11.57
CA TYR A 229 -11.46 2.41 10.10
C TYR A 229 -12.63 3.28 9.66
N ASP A 230 -12.37 4.20 8.73
CA ASP A 230 -13.44 5.03 8.16
C ASP A 230 -14.53 4.13 7.57
N PRO A 231 -15.82 4.43 7.84
CA PRO A 231 -16.90 3.70 7.22
C PRO A 231 -16.78 3.79 5.70
N ARG A 232 -17.05 2.68 5.03
CA ARG A 232 -17.19 2.68 3.58
C ARG A 232 -18.47 3.43 3.24
N ALA A 233 -18.45 4.28 2.21
CA ALA A 233 -19.68 4.88 1.72
C ALA A 233 -20.70 3.74 1.47
N LYS A 234 -21.76 3.72 2.27
CA LYS A 234 -22.92 2.88 1.97
C LYS A 234 -23.67 3.57 0.82
N LYS A 235 -24.09 2.75 -0.13
CA LYS A 235 -25.09 3.17 -1.12
C LYS A 235 -26.33 3.63 -0.43
#